data_c1400b0459189e947e9254e2f1ea09c1
#
_entry.id   c1400b0459189e947e9254e2f1ea09c1
#
_cell.length_a   1.000
_cell.length_b   1.000
_cell.length_c   1.000
_cell.angle_alpha   90.00
_cell.angle_beta   90.00
_cell.angle_gamma   90.00
#
_symmetry.space_group_name_H-M   'P 1'
#
loop_
_entity.id
_entity.type
_entity.pdbx_description
1 polymer ?
#
loop_
_entity_poly.entity_id
_entity_poly.type
_entity_poly.pdbx_seq_one_letter_code
_entity_poly.pdbx_strand_id
1 'polypeptide(L)'
;MSANNTVIQKSRYTEGSIGLHVLQLSSVMIFGFLAMTLGSLIELYYIGQIGTSALAAVAFMFPLTMALNAFTRGIGIGASTLIAQAMGQSDHQRTSEIVTHCYLLVTTLTISIAFALSLLSESVLATLGASGEVLNLSTQYSRIWLLGFPAMGLAMVSNGLIRAYGNPTFPGYIMTIAPVIQVLVGPVLIFGWFDIAPMGLNGAGWAFVIGGLAQLALAAYWYFFKARLVYNSLKHFSTNCRQILQVGLPAAATNLIQPVSLGLVTYLLAGFGDEVIAGFGIASRIESVVGMVVIGISTSVVPLVGQNWSAGLVDRVNHSLRICYIGCISWGATAAVIMWFGADFFVSGINEDAAVMTVAVAFLHIVPLSIGFMGMMTVATHGFNALRRPIPALWLSIARLVLVYLPLALIGRALFGYIGVFWATAIANLVLGIISAAWLKRLITTLTGSQASTKG
;
A
#
# COMPACT_ATOMS: atom_id res chain seq x y z
N MET A 1 29.16 27.42 -23.45
CA MET A 1 29.86 26.64 -22.40
C MET A 1 29.46 27.19 -21.07
N SER A 2 28.46 26.59 -20.43
CA SER A 2 28.02 26.92 -19.07
C SER A 2 28.15 25.61 -18.29
N ALA A 3 29.13 25.55 -17.39
CA ALA A 3 29.35 24.42 -16.50
C ALA A 3 28.13 24.26 -15.60
N ASN A 4 27.29 23.29 -15.91
CA ASN A 4 26.21 22.86 -15.05
C ASN A 4 26.82 22.31 -13.74
N ASN A 5 26.85 23.10 -12.70
CA ASN A 5 27.01 22.66 -11.33
C ASN A 5 25.76 21.84 -10.95
N THR A 6 25.61 20.65 -11.50
CA THR A 6 24.75 19.61 -10.92
C THR A 6 25.39 19.24 -9.60
N VAL A 7 24.81 19.73 -8.52
CA VAL A 7 25.13 19.23 -7.17
C VAL A 7 24.90 17.72 -7.23
N ILE A 8 25.99 16.97 -7.28
CA ILE A 8 25.97 15.50 -7.27
C ILE A 8 25.38 15.12 -5.92
N GLN A 9 24.09 14.85 -5.90
CA GLN A 9 23.43 14.42 -4.66
C GLN A 9 23.89 12.98 -4.40
N LYS A 10 24.86 12.83 -3.50
CA LYS A 10 25.33 11.52 -3.03
C LYS A 10 24.14 10.67 -2.57
N SER A 11 24.24 9.38 -2.77
CA SER A 11 23.26 8.39 -2.32
C SER A 11 23.01 8.54 -0.82
N ARG A 12 21.89 9.15 -0.45
CA ARG A 12 21.61 9.59 0.92
C ARG A 12 21.60 8.45 1.95
N TYR A 13 21.15 7.26 1.54
CA TYR A 13 20.95 6.15 2.47
C TYR A 13 22.17 5.23 2.62
N THR A 14 23.22 5.45 1.84
CA THR A 14 24.49 4.73 1.98
C THR A 14 25.38 5.29 3.09
N GLU A 15 25.07 6.48 3.60
CA GLU A 15 25.80 7.16 4.66
C GLU A 15 24.87 7.43 5.87
N GLY A 16 25.43 7.79 7.01
CA GLY A 16 24.69 8.18 8.22
C GLY A 16 24.02 7.03 8.97
N SER A 17 23.20 7.39 9.96
CA SER A 17 22.51 6.44 10.85
C SER A 17 21.31 5.80 10.16
N ILE A 18 21.30 4.48 10.07
CA ILE A 18 20.22 3.69 9.50
C ILE A 18 18.92 3.86 10.30
N GLY A 19 19.01 3.86 11.64
CA GLY A 19 17.83 4.04 12.49
C GLY A 19 17.14 5.38 12.24
N LEU A 20 17.90 6.46 12.05
CA LEU A 20 17.34 7.76 11.73
C LEU A 20 16.65 7.76 10.35
N HIS A 21 17.24 7.10 9.35
CA HIS A 21 16.63 6.97 8.04
C HIS A 21 15.32 6.16 8.08
N VAL A 22 15.30 5.04 8.82
CA VAL A 22 14.07 4.26 9.03
C VAL A 22 13.02 5.12 9.70
N LEU A 23 13.35 5.85 10.76
CA LEU A 23 12.42 6.72 11.49
C LEU A 23 11.85 7.81 10.58
N GLN A 24 12.71 8.51 9.82
CA GLN A 24 12.28 9.57 8.90
C GLN A 24 11.36 9.05 7.79
N LEU A 25 11.70 7.93 7.17
CA LEU A 25 10.88 7.32 6.12
C LEU A 25 9.55 6.80 6.68
N SER A 26 9.59 6.13 7.83
CA SER A 26 8.40 5.51 8.43
C SER A 26 7.42 6.55 8.97
N SER A 27 7.90 7.57 9.69
CA SER A 27 7.03 8.60 10.27
C SER A 27 6.23 9.34 9.21
N VAL A 28 6.89 9.76 8.13
CA VAL A 28 6.22 10.44 7.01
C VAL A 28 5.15 9.55 6.38
N MET A 29 5.42 8.24 6.23
CA MET A 29 4.46 7.30 5.67
C MET A 29 3.28 7.05 6.60
N ILE A 30 3.53 6.94 7.91
CA ILE A 30 2.47 6.76 8.91
C ILE A 30 1.52 7.97 8.90
N PHE A 31 2.07 9.20 8.90
CA PHE A 31 1.27 10.42 8.79
C PHE A 31 0.48 10.48 7.48
N GLY A 32 1.10 10.09 6.36
CA GLY A 32 0.41 10.03 5.07
C GLY A 32 -0.74 9.02 5.06
N PHE A 33 -0.55 7.83 5.61
CA PHE A 33 -1.61 6.82 5.73
C PHE A 33 -2.73 7.27 6.67
N LEU A 34 -2.39 7.92 7.80
CA LEU A 34 -3.38 8.51 8.71
C LEU A 34 -4.22 9.57 7.99
N ALA A 35 -3.60 10.49 7.27
CA ALA A 35 -4.31 11.53 6.52
C ALA A 35 -5.25 10.90 5.46
N MET A 36 -4.79 9.89 4.73
CA MET A 36 -5.62 9.17 3.76
C MET A 36 -6.81 8.46 4.42
N THR A 37 -6.60 7.81 5.57
CA THR A 37 -7.67 7.11 6.29
C THR A 37 -8.69 8.07 6.85
N LEU A 38 -8.25 9.15 7.49
CA LEU A 38 -9.16 10.17 8.00
C LEU A 38 -9.94 10.84 6.87
N GLY A 39 -9.27 11.18 5.76
CA GLY A 39 -9.93 11.74 4.58
C GLY A 39 -11.00 10.82 4.01
N SER A 40 -10.72 9.52 3.88
CA SER A 40 -11.68 8.54 3.37
C SER A 40 -12.87 8.32 4.32
N LEU A 41 -12.67 8.40 5.63
CA LEU A 41 -13.76 8.32 6.61
C LEU A 41 -14.68 9.54 6.53
N ILE A 42 -14.10 10.74 6.40
CA ILE A 42 -14.86 11.98 6.23
C ILE A 42 -15.63 11.99 4.90
N GLU A 43 -14.99 11.54 3.81
CA GLU A 43 -15.66 11.39 2.51
C GLU A 43 -16.85 10.42 2.62
N LEU A 44 -16.66 9.27 3.27
CA LEU A 44 -17.74 8.30 3.48
C LEU A 44 -18.89 8.88 4.32
N TYR A 45 -18.58 9.73 5.31
CA TYR A 45 -19.57 10.45 6.09
C TYR A 45 -20.39 11.41 5.20
N TYR A 46 -19.74 12.18 4.32
CA TYR A 46 -20.46 13.06 3.38
C TYR A 46 -21.36 12.27 2.42
N ILE A 47 -20.85 11.17 1.87
CA ILE A 47 -21.62 10.29 0.99
C ILE A 47 -22.83 9.67 1.72
N GLY A 48 -22.63 9.33 2.99
CA GLY A 48 -23.70 8.82 3.85
C GLY A 48 -24.89 9.78 4.01
N GLN A 49 -24.61 11.09 3.99
CA GLN A 49 -25.66 12.11 4.05
C GLN A 49 -26.45 12.27 2.74
N ILE A 50 -25.95 11.78 1.61
CA ILE A 50 -26.69 11.77 0.33
C ILE A 50 -27.80 10.71 0.37
N GLY A 51 -27.50 9.54 0.96
CA GLY A 51 -28.45 8.44 1.10
C GLY A 51 -27.82 7.05 0.97
N THR A 52 -28.62 6.04 1.27
CA THR A 52 -28.20 4.63 1.27
C THR A 52 -27.81 4.13 -0.13
N SER A 53 -28.49 4.57 -1.18
CA SER A 53 -28.17 4.23 -2.58
C SER A 53 -26.78 4.72 -2.98
N ALA A 54 -26.36 5.91 -2.52
CA ALA A 54 -25.02 6.46 -2.77
C ALA A 54 -23.93 5.66 -2.04
N LEU A 55 -24.15 5.27 -0.78
CA LEU A 55 -23.25 4.40 -0.02
C LEU A 55 -23.10 3.03 -0.69
N ALA A 56 -24.21 2.43 -1.13
CA ALA A 56 -24.19 1.17 -1.86
C ALA A 56 -23.40 1.29 -3.17
N ALA A 57 -23.59 2.38 -3.92
CA ALA A 57 -22.85 2.62 -5.17
C ALA A 57 -21.33 2.66 -4.96
N VAL A 58 -20.86 3.33 -3.91
CA VAL A 58 -19.41 3.36 -3.56
C VAL A 58 -18.93 1.99 -3.10
N ALA A 59 -19.75 1.22 -2.37
CA ALA A 59 -19.41 -0.12 -1.95
C ALA A 59 -19.15 -1.06 -3.15
N PHE A 60 -19.95 -0.97 -4.22
CA PHE A 60 -19.72 -1.72 -5.47
C PHE A 60 -18.41 -1.32 -6.20
N MET A 61 -17.97 -0.07 -6.02
CA MET A 61 -16.69 0.39 -6.58
C MET A 61 -15.47 -0.13 -5.82
N PHE A 62 -15.61 -0.56 -4.56
CA PHE A 62 -14.50 -0.94 -3.70
C PHE A 62 -13.61 -2.06 -4.25
N PRO A 63 -14.11 -3.19 -4.76
CA PRO A 63 -13.26 -4.23 -5.36
C PRO A 63 -12.44 -3.72 -6.55
N LEU A 64 -13.06 -2.89 -7.39
CA LEU A 64 -12.41 -2.31 -8.57
C LEU A 64 -11.27 -1.37 -8.15
N THR A 65 -11.53 -0.45 -7.23
CA THR A 65 -10.53 0.50 -6.74
C THR A 65 -9.38 -0.21 -6.03
N MET A 66 -9.65 -1.27 -5.26
CA MET A 66 -8.62 -2.11 -4.63
C MET A 66 -7.71 -2.77 -5.66
N ALA A 67 -8.27 -3.35 -6.72
CA ALA A 67 -7.50 -4.00 -7.78
C ALA A 67 -6.60 -3.00 -8.51
N LEU A 68 -7.13 -1.83 -8.88
CA LEU A 68 -6.39 -0.76 -9.55
C LEU A 68 -5.27 -0.20 -8.66
N ASN A 69 -5.53 -0.01 -7.38
CA ASN A 69 -4.52 0.41 -6.41
C ASN A 69 -3.40 -0.62 -6.23
N ALA A 70 -3.75 -1.91 -6.13
CA ALA A 70 -2.76 -2.99 -6.00
C ALA A 70 -1.85 -3.05 -7.24
N PHE A 71 -2.43 -2.92 -8.44
CA PHE A 71 -1.70 -2.88 -9.71
C PHE A 71 -0.72 -1.69 -9.76
N THR A 72 -1.20 -0.48 -9.46
CA THR A 72 -0.38 0.74 -9.47
C THR A 72 0.74 0.68 -8.44
N ARG A 73 0.45 0.19 -7.22
CA ARG A 73 1.46 -0.04 -6.18
C ARG A 73 2.55 -0.98 -6.64
N GLY A 74 2.17 -2.07 -7.30
CA GLY A 74 3.13 -3.04 -7.81
C GLY A 74 4.11 -2.42 -8.80
N ILE A 75 3.61 -1.68 -9.79
CA ILE A 75 4.46 -0.97 -10.76
C ILE A 75 5.38 0.04 -10.05
N GLY A 76 4.82 0.78 -9.08
CA GLY A 76 5.60 1.71 -8.25
C GLY A 76 6.73 1.05 -7.48
N ILE A 77 6.53 -0.17 -6.94
CA ILE A 77 7.57 -0.96 -6.27
C ILE A 77 8.65 -1.35 -7.28
N GLY A 78 8.27 -1.82 -8.48
CA GLY A 78 9.22 -2.17 -9.54
C GLY A 78 10.13 -1.00 -9.92
N ALA A 79 9.55 0.14 -10.21
CA ALA A 79 10.30 1.35 -10.58
C ALA A 79 11.16 1.88 -9.41
N SER A 80 10.61 1.91 -8.19
CA SER A 80 11.34 2.33 -6.98
C SER A 80 12.57 1.46 -6.72
N THR A 81 12.47 0.17 -6.97
CA THR A 81 13.60 -0.76 -6.83
C THR A 81 14.73 -0.42 -7.80
N LEU A 82 14.42 -0.17 -9.07
CA LEU A 82 15.42 0.19 -10.07
C LEU A 82 16.08 1.53 -9.77
N ILE A 83 15.29 2.53 -9.34
CA ILE A 83 15.80 3.85 -8.96
C ILE A 83 16.69 3.75 -7.70
N ALA A 84 16.27 3.01 -6.68
CA ALA A 84 17.09 2.83 -5.48
C ALA A 84 18.46 2.21 -5.83
N GLN A 85 18.48 1.23 -6.75
CA GLN A 85 19.72 0.62 -7.21
C GLN A 85 20.58 1.58 -8.04
N ALA A 86 20.00 2.34 -8.96
CA ALA A 86 20.71 3.35 -9.74
C ALA A 86 21.34 4.43 -8.84
N MET A 87 20.58 4.89 -7.86
CA MET A 87 21.06 5.85 -6.85
C MET A 87 22.19 5.30 -5.99
N GLY A 88 22.13 4.02 -5.60
CA GLY A 88 23.22 3.38 -4.86
C GLY A 88 24.52 3.29 -5.64
N GLN A 89 24.45 3.24 -6.98
CA GLN A 89 25.59 3.31 -7.90
C GLN A 89 25.97 4.75 -8.27
N SER A 90 25.26 5.75 -7.73
CA SER A 90 25.42 7.18 -8.09
C SER A 90 25.20 7.47 -9.59
N ASP A 91 24.40 6.63 -10.27
CA ASP A 91 24.08 6.78 -11.69
C ASP A 91 22.81 7.64 -11.87
N HIS A 92 23.02 8.96 -11.91
CA HIS A 92 21.95 9.94 -12.07
C HIS A 92 21.31 9.89 -13.47
N GLN A 93 22.08 9.58 -14.50
CA GLN A 93 21.57 9.47 -15.86
C GLN A 93 20.59 8.29 -15.94
N ARG A 94 20.99 7.15 -15.41
CA ARG A 94 20.16 5.95 -15.33
C ARG A 94 18.89 6.20 -14.48
N THR A 95 19.03 6.95 -13.40
CA THR A 95 17.89 7.34 -12.56
C THR A 95 16.87 8.17 -13.34
N SER A 96 17.33 9.22 -14.06
CA SER A 96 16.46 10.09 -14.89
C SER A 96 15.77 9.29 -16.01
N GLU A 97 16.50 8.38 -16.64
CA GLU A 97 15.98 7.48 -17.68
C GLU A 97 14.85 6.59 -17.14
N ILE A 98 15.08 5.92 -16.00
CA ILE A 98 14.07 5.03 -15.38
C ILE A 98 12.84 5.82 -14.96
N VAL A 99 13.02 7.00 -14.36
CA VAL A 99 11.94 7.89 -13.94
C VAL A 99 11.06 8.27 -15.15
N THR A 100 11.64 8.81 -16.21
CA THR A 100 10.90 9.23 -17.40
C THR A 100 10.17 8.06 -18.05
N HIS A 101 10.84 6.92 -18.22
CA HIS A 101 10.23 5.72 -18.81
C HIS A 101 9.12 5.13 -17.93
N CYS A 102 9.28 5.20 -16.60
CA CYS A 102 8.23 4.79 -15.66
C CYS A 102 6.99 5.67 -15.79
N TYR A 103 7.15 6.99 -15.88
CA TYR A 103 6.01 7.89 -16.06
C TYR A 103 5.26 7.61 -17.37
N LEU A 104 5.97 7.42 -18.48
CA LEU A 104 5.36 7.05 -19.76
C LEU A 104 4.61 5.72 -19.67
N LEU A 105 5.23 4.71 -19.05
CA LEU A 105 4.60 3.40 -18.86
C LEU A 105 3.34 3.51 -18.02
N VAL A 106 3.41 4.18 -16.86
CA VAL A 106 2.26 4.31 -15.94
C VAL A 106 1.15 5.13 -16.59
N THR A 107 1.48 6.24 -17.26
CA THR A 107 0.50 7.06 -17.98
C THR A 107 -0.24 6.22 -19.02
N THR A 108 0.50 5.51 -19.88
CA THR A 108 -0.10 4.67 -20.93
C THR A 108 -0.99 3.59 -20.32
N LEU A 109 -0.51 2.87 -19.30
CA LEU A 109 -1.28 1.80 -18.67
C LEU A 109 -2.52 2.33 -17.96
N THR A 110 -2.39 3.39 -17.16
CA THR A 110 -3.53 3.91 -16.38
C THR A 110 -4.60 4.55 -17.27
N ILE A 111 -4.20 5.26 -18.34
CA ILE A 111 -5.15 5.79 -19.32
C ILE A 111 -5.86 4.64 -20.08
N SER A 112 -5.10 3.64 -20.55
CA SER A 112 -5.67 2.50 -21.27
C SER A 112 -6.66 1.71 -20.41
N ILE A 113 -6.30 1.45 -19.15
CA ILE A 113 -7.15 0.76 -18.17
C ILE A 113 -8.39 1.62 -17.85
N ALA A 114 -8.21 2.91 -17.58
CA ALA A 114 -9.30 3.83 -17.28
C ALA A 114 -10.30 3.92 -18.44
N PHE A 115 -9.80 4.02 -19.68
CA PHE A 115 -10.63 4.05 -20.88
C PHE A 115 -11.42 2.74 -21.05
N ALA A 116 -10.75 1.59 -21.00
CA ALA A 116 -11.39 0.28 -21.15
C ALA A 116 -12.47 0.05 -20.06
N LEU A 117 -12.12 0.35 -18.79
CA LEU A 117 -13.06 0.19 -17.68
C LEU A 117 -14.21 1.21 -17.73
N SER A 118 -14.00 2.42 -18.23
CA SER A 118 -15.07 3.40 -18.41
C SER A 118 -16.11 2.91 -19.40
N LEU A 119 -15.70 2.24 -20.48
CA LEU A 119 -16.62 1.62 -21.46
C LEU A 119 -17.35 0.41 -20.86
N LEU A 120 -16.68 -0.37 -20.02
CA LEU A 120 -17.21 -1.61 -19.46
C LEU A 120 -17.82 -1.42 -18.06
N SER A 121 -17.83 -0.21 -17.51
CA SER A 121 -18.20 0.06 -16.10
C SER A 121 -19.56 -0.50 -15.73
N GLU A 122 -20.57 -0.28 -16.56
CA GLU A 122 -21.93 -0.77 -16.33
C GLU A 122 -21.98 -2.31 -16.28
N SER A 123 -21.38 -2.97 -17.26
CA SER A 123 -21.34 -4.44 -17.32
C SER A 123 -20.57 -5.05 -16.14
N VAL A 124 -19.44 -4.45 -15.76
CA VAL A 124 -18.63 -4.91 -14.61
C VAL A 124 -19.42 -4.76 -13.32
N LEU A 125 -20.05 -3.61 -13.08
CA LEU A 125 -20.80 -3.34 -11.86
C LEU A 125 -22.07 -4.19 -11.79
N ALA A 126 -22.78 -4.41 -12.91
CA ALA A 126 -23.91 -5.33 -12.98
C ALA A 126 -23.50 -6.77 -12.66
N THR A 127 -22.35 -7.22 -13.15
CA THR A 127 -21.82 -8.56 -12.84
C THR A 127 -21.48 -8.70 -11.35
N LEU A 128 -21.09 -7.61 -10.69
CA LEU A 128 -20.87 -7.58 -9.23
C LEU A 128 -22.16 -7.55 -8.43
N GLY A 129 -23.33 -7.45 -9.08
CA GLY A 129 -24.66 -7.50 -8.46
C GLY A 129 -25.34 -6.13 -8.29
N ALA A 130 -24.76 -5.05 -8.80
CA ALA A 130 -25.43 -3.75 -8.80
C ALA A 130 -26.63 -3.75 -9.75
N SER A 131 -27.74 -3.14 -9.35
CA SER A 131 -28.98 -3.08 -10.16
C SER A 131 -29.73 -1.77 -9.91
N GLY A 132 -30.64 -1.44 -10.81
CA GLY A 132 -31.54 -0.28 -10.69
C GLY A 132 -30.81 1.05 -10.49
N GLU A 133 -31.24 1.83 -9.52
CA GLU A 133 -30.67 3.14 -9.18
C GLU A 133 -29.20 3.03 -8.74
N VAL A 134 -28.85 2.00 -7.95
CA VAL A 134 -27.47 1.79 -7.48
C VAL A 134 -26.52 1.54 -8.65
N LEU A 135 -26.93 0.77 -9.67
CA LEU A 135 -26.12 0.57 -10.88
C LEU A 135 -25.91 1.88 -11.64
N ASN A 136 -26.95 2.71 -11.78
CA ASN A 136 -26.83 3.99 -12.46
C ASN A 136 -25.86 4.93 -11.71
N LEU A 137 -26.03 5.09 -10.39
CA LEU A 137 -25.17 5.91 -9.55
C LEU A 137 -23.71 5.42 -9.56
N SER A 138 -23.50 4.10 -9.39
CA SER A 138 -22.14 3.53 -9.40
C SER A 138 -21.47 3.65 -10.76
N THR A 139 -22.23 3.54 -11.87
CA THR A 139 -21.69 3.72 -13.23
C THR A 139 -21.27 5.16 -13.47
N GLN A 140 -22.08 6.14 -13.11
CA GLN A 140 -21.74 7.56 -13.27
C GLN A 140 -20.52 7.92 -12.40
N TYR A 141 -20.54 7.54 -11.13
CA TYR A 141 -19.43 7.75 -10.20
C TYR A 141 -18.14 7.10 -10.70
N SER A 142 -18.21 5.84 -11.18
CA SER A 142 -17.04 5.11 -11.68
C SER A 142 -16.39 5.80 -12.87
N ARG A 143 -17.18 6.32 -13.82
CA ARG A 143 -16.66 7.04 -14.98
C ARG A 143 -15.90 8.30 -14.58
N ILE A 144 -16.42 9.07 -13.63
CA ILE A 144 -15.74 10.26 -13.10
C ILE A 144 -14.46 9.85 -12.35
N TRP A 145 -14.55 8.85 -11.47
CA TRP A 145 -13.41 8.34 -10.71
C TRP A 145 -12.28 7.85 -11.62
N LEU A 146 -12.62 7.13 -12.69
CA LEU A 146 -11.66 6.63 -13.68
C LEU A 146 -10.96 7.75 -14.45
N LEU A 147 -11.58 8.92 -14.64
CA LEU A 147 -10.90 10.11 -15.20
C LEU A 147 -9.76 10.59 -14.27
N GLY A 148 -9.95 10.50 -12.96
CA GLY A 148 -8.93 10.87 -11.97
C GLY A 148 -7.85 9.81 -11.76
N PHE A 149 -8.13 8.55 -12.13
CA PHE A 149 -7.23 7.43 -11.85
C PHE A 149 -5.82 7.58 -12.43
N PRO A 150 -5.60 8.07 -13.68
CA PRO A 150 -4.25 8.31 -14.19
C PRO A 150 -3.46 9.31 -13.34
N ALA A 151 -4.08 10.40 -12.91
CA ALA A 151 -3.41 11.40 -12.08
C ALA A 151 -3.03 10.83 -10.71
N MET A 152 -3.97 10.14 -10.06
CA MET A 152 -3.73 9.48 -8.77
C MET A 152 -2.67 8.37 -8.90
N GLY A 153 -2.73 7.55 -9.95
CA GLY A 153 -1.77 6.48 -10.20
C GLY A 153 -0.35 6.99 -10.37
N LEU A 154 -0.17 8.06 -11.15
CA LEU A 154 1.12 8.73 -11.31
C LEU A 154 1.63 9.32 -9.99
N ALA A 155 0.77 9.99 -9.22
CA ALA A 155 1.13 10.54 -7.92
C ALA A 155 1.53 9.43 -6.93
N MET A 156 0.82 8.32 -6.92
CA MET A 156 1.09 7.16 -6.07
C MET A 156 2.45 6.51 -6.40
N VAL A 157 2.75 6.34 -7.67
CA VAL A 157 4.05 5.85 -8.13
C VAL A 157 5.14 6.84 -7.73
N SER A 158 4.92 8.15 -7.93
CA SER A 158 5.86 9.22 -7.57
C SER A 158 6.29 9.17 -6.10
N ASN A 159 5.38 8.84 -5.19
CA ASN A 159 5.71 8.64 -3.77
C ASN A 159 6.84 7.62 -3.57
N GLY A 160 6.77 6.49 -4.27
CA GLY A 160 7.80 5.45 -4.24
C GLY A 160 9.13 5.93 -4.83
N LEU A 161 9.05 6.55 -6.01
CA LEU A 161 10.23 7.02 -6.75
C LEU A 161 11.00 8.09 -5.97
N ILE A 162 10.30 9.06 -5.38
CA ILE A 162 10.89 10.15 -4.60
C ILE A 162 11.61 9.62 -3.35
N ARG A 163 11.02 8.62 -2.67
CA ARG A 163 11.68 7.93 -1.55
C ARG A 163 12.93 7.18 -2.01
N ALA A 164 12.81 6.44 -3.11
CA ALA A 164 13.92 5.67 -3.68
C ALA A 164 15.08 6.57 -4.12
N TYR A 165 14.78 7.78 -4.58
CA TYR A 165 15.75 8.81 -4.92
C TYR A 165 16.50 9.36 -3.69
N GLY A 166 15.88 9.34 -2.50
CA GLY A 166 16.52 9.79 -1.27
C GLY A 166 15.83 10.95 -0.55
N ASN A 167 14.61 11.33 -0.98
CA ASN A 167 13.83 12.34 -0.26
C ASN A 167 12.74 11.67 0.60
N PRO A 168 12.88 11.64 1.93
CA PRO A 168 11.91 11.00 2.81
C PRO A 168 10.66 11.83 3.07
N THR A 169 10.74 13.17 2.96
CA THR A 169 9.71 14.11 3.45
C THR A 169 8.66 14.45 2.40
N PHE A 170 9.08 14.66 1.17
CA PHE A 170 8.19 15.15 0.10
C PHE A 170 7.01 14.21 -0.22
N PRO A 171 7.17 12.87 -0.17
CA PRO A 171 6.06 11.94 -0.30
C PRO A 171 4.90 12.18 0.67
N GLY A 172 5.18 12.63 1.89
CA GLY A 172 4.15 12.97 2.87
C GLY A 172 3.24 14.11 2.40
N TYR A 173 3.80 15.15 1.79
CA TYR A 173 3.00 16.24 1.22
C TYR A 173 2.11 15.74 0.09
N ILE A 174 2.64 14.90 -0.80
CA ILE A 174 1.84 14.32 -1.89
C ILE A 174 0.69 13.47 -1.33
N MET A 175 0.95 12.65 -0.29
CA MET A 175 -0.08 11.78 0.30
C MET A 175 -1.16 12.57 1.05
N THR A 176 -0.85 13.74 1.58
CA THR A 176 -1.77 14.52 2.41
C THR A 176 -2.65 15.48 1.59
N ILE A 177 -2.16 15.97 0.45
CA ILE A 177 -2.85 17.04 -0.31
C ILE A 177 -4.21 16.59 -0.85
N ALA A 178 -4.36 15.36 -1.37
CA ALA A 178 -5.63 14.89 -1.91
C ALA A 178 -6.71 14.68 -0.85
N PRO A 179 -6.45 14.00 0.29
CA PRO A 179 -7.42 13.94 1.38
C PRO A 179 -7.87 15.32 1.87
N VAL A 180 -6.93 16.26 1.99
CA VAL A 180 -7.27 17.64 2.39
C VAL A 180 -8.21 18.28 1.37
N ILE A 181 -7.92 18.16 0.08
CA ILE A 181 -8.78 18.69 -0.98
C ILE A 181 -10.15 18.00 -0.97
N GLN A 182 -10.19 16.67 -0.82
CA GLN A 182 -11.45 15.93 -0.75
C GLN A 182 -12.33 16.38 0.43
N VAL A 183 -11.72 16.63 1.59
CA VAL A 183 -12.44 17.10 2.77
C VAL A 183 -12.94 18.53 2.59
N LEU A 184 -12.19 19.42 1.93
CA LEU A 184 -12.55 20.84 1.75
C LEU A 184 -13.47 21.07 0.54
N VAL A 185 -13.16 20.44 -0.59
CA VAL A 185 -13.90 20.61 -1.86
C VAL A 185 -15.10 19.66 -1.95
N GLY A 186 -15.01 18.49 -1.31
CA GLY A 186 -16.06 17.49 -1.33
C GLY A 186 -17.43 18.03 -0.95
N PRO A 187 -17.62 18.66 0.23
CA PRO A 187 -18.92 19.21 0.63
C PRO A 187 -19.44 20.29 -0.31
N VAL A 188 -18.55 21.09 -0.89
CA VAL A 188 -18.91 22.15 -1.86
C VAL A 188 -19.55 21.54 -3.10
N LEU A 189 -18.97 20.47 -3.65
CA LEU A 189 -19.47 19.82 -4.85
C LEU A 189 -20.64 18.87 -4.56
N ILE A 190 -20.62 18.19 -3.42
CA ILE A 190 -21.68 17.24 -3.05
C ILE A 190 -22.97 17.96 -2.72
N PHE A 191 -22.92 18.97 -1.86
CA PHE A 191 -24.10 19.64 -1.30
C PHE A 191 -24.48 20.96 -2.00
N GLY A 192 -23.59 21.47 -2.85
CA GLY A 192 -23.89 22.67 -3.63
C GLY A 192 -23.69 23.98 -2.84
N TRP A 193 -22.55 24.14 -2.17
CA TRP A 193 -22.23 25.39 -1.47
C TRP A 193 -21.70 26.46 -2.43
N PHE A 194 -21.76 27.73 -2.04
CA PHE A 194 -21.25 28.90 -2.81
C PHE A 194 -21.81 29.01 -4.24
N ASP A 195 -23.13 28.89 -4.39
CA ASP A 195 -23.87 28.99 -5.68
C ASP A 195 -23.51 27.89 -6.71
N ILE A 196 -22.83 26.84 -6.29
CA ILE A 196 -22.60 25.65 -7.13
C ILE A 196 -23.79 24.71 -6.98
N ALA A 197 -24.33 24.24 -8.11
CA ALA A 197 -25.41 23.26 -8.08
C ALA A 197 -24.96 21.93 -7.43
N PRO A 198 -25.77 21.31 -6.54
CA PRO A 198 -25.41 20.08 -5.87
C PRO A 198 -25.23 18.94 -6.88
N MET A 199 -24.08 18.27 -6.85
CA MET A 199 -23.73 17.18 -7.75
C MET A 199 -23.95 15.80 -7.12
N GLY A 200 -24.32 15.74 -5.82
CA GLY A 200 -24.48 14.48 -5.10
C GLY A 200 -23.23 13.59 -5.16
N LEU A 201 -23.40 12.31 -5.43
CA LEU A 201 -22.27 11.35 -5.50
C LEU A 201 -21.24 11.70 -6.58
N ASN A 202 -21.66 12.31 -7.70
CA ASN A 202 -20.75 12.77 -8.74
C ASN A 202 -19.80 13.87 -8.22
N GLY A 203 -20.24 14.70 -7.26
CA GLY A 203 -19.41 15.70 -6.59
C GLY A 203 -18.24 15.08 -5.83
N ALA A 204 -18.45 13.94 -5.16
CA ALA A 204 -17.36 13.18 -4.52
C ALA A 204 -16.35 12.68 -5.56
N GLY A 205 -16.83 12.16 -6.72
CA GLY A 205 -15.97 11.77 -7.84
C GLY A 205 -15.12 12.92 -8.37
N TRP A 206 -15.68 14.11 -8.54
CA TRP A 206 -14.93 15.29 -8.96
C TRP A 206 -13.93 15.79 -7.90
N ALA A 207 -14.29 15.73 -6.62
CA ALA A 207 -13.34 16.05 -5.54
C ALA A 207 -12.12 15.10 -5.56
N PHE A 208 -12.33 13.81 -5.85
CA PHE A 208 -11.25 12.84 -6.06
C PHE A 208 -10.37 13.21 -7.26
N VAL A 209 -10.95 13.61 -8.41
CA VAL A 209 -10.21 14.05 -9.60
C VAL A 209 -9.34 15.27 -9.28
N ILE A 210 -9.92 16.28 -8.64
CA ILE A 210 -9.20 17.52 -8.26
C ILE A 210 -8.07 17.20 -7.29
N GLY A 211 -8.31 16.34 -6.29
CA GLY A 211 -7.28 15.88 -5.35
C GLY A 211 -6.14 15.13 -6.06
N GLY A 212 -6.47 14.25 -6.99
CA GLY A 212 -5.49 13.52 -7.81
C GLY A 212 -4.64 14.44 -8.70
N LEU A 213 -5.26 15.43 -9.33
CA LEU A 213 -4.54 16.44 -10.12
C LEU A 213 -3.60 17.29 -9.27
N ALA A 214 -4.02 17.69 -8.07
CA ALA A 214 -3.16 18.42 -7.15
C ALA A 214 -1.95 17.58 -6.68
N GLN A 215 -2.17 16.29 -6.39
CA GLN A 215 -1.07 15.36 -6.09
C GLN A 215 -0.09 15.24 -7.26
N LEU A 216 -0.62 15.10 -8.48
CA LEU A 216 0.20 15.03 -9.69
C LEU A 216 0.97 16.32 -9.94
N ALA A 217 0.34 17.48 -9.76
CA ALA A 217 0.99 18.77 -9.89
C ALA A 217 2.15 18.92 -8.89
N LEU A 218 1.94 18.50 -7.64
CA LEU A 218 2.99 18.53 -6.62
C LEU A 218 4.13 17.56 -6.95
N ALA A 219 3.82 16.35 -7.44
CA ALA A 219 4.82 15.40 -7.92
C ALA A 219 5.61 15.96 -9.12
N ALA A 220 4.92 16.53 -10.10
CA ALA A 220 5.52 17.16 -11.27
C ALA A 220 6.44 18.34 -10.87
N TYR A 221 5.99 19.19 -9.94
CA TYR A 221 6.83 20.25 -9.38
C TYR A 221 8.15 19.71 -8.83
N TRP A 222 8.09 18.62 -8.07
CA TRP A 222 9.30 18.00 -7.52
C TRP A 222 10.24 17.50 -8.62
N TYR A 223 9.70 16.83 -9.64
CA TYR A 223 10.50 16.27 -10.74
C TYR A 223 11.16 17.34 -11.59
N PHE A 224 10.40 18.33 -12.02
CA PHE A 224 10.90 19.32 -12.98
C PHE A 224 11.77 20.39 -12.31
N PHE A 225 11.41 20.84 -11.11
CA PHE A 225 12.05 21.99 -10.48
C PHE A 225 13.03 21.61 -9.36
N LYS A 226 12.71 20.58 -8.57
CA LYS A 226 13.57 20.16 -7.44
C LYS A 226 14.64 19.15 -7.84
N ALA A 227 14.26 18.04 -8.45
CA ALA A 227 15.16 16.93 -8.77
C ALA A 227 15.76 17.04 -10.19
N ARG A 228 15.09 17.76 -11.09
CA ARG A 228 15.48 17.94 -12.50
C ARG A 228 15.76 16.62 -13.22
N LEU A 229 14.94 15.63 -12.96
CA LEU A 229 15.07 14.26 -13.48
C LEU A 229 14.30 14.11 -14.81
N VAL A 230 14.74 14.79 -15.84
CA VAL A 230 14.14 14.69 -17.18
C VAL A 230 15.14 14.04 -18.14
N TYR A 231 14.65 13.06 -18.88
CA TYR A 231 15.42 12.36 -19.91
C TYR A 231 14.66 12.35 -21.24
N ASN A 232 15.24 12.97 -22.26
CA ASN A 232 14.57 13.22 -23.54
C ASN A 232 14.87 12.15 -24.61
N SER A 233 14.99 10.88 -24.22
CA SER A 233 15.23 9.81 -25.16
C SER A 233 14.42 8.57 -24.79
N LEU A 234 13.91 7.88 -25.81
CA LEU A 234 13.24 6.58 -25.67
C LEU A 234 14.20 5.39 -25.83
N LYS A 235 15.50 5.66 -25.91
CA LYS A 235 16.51 4.61 -25.94
C LYS A 235 16.34 3.73 -24.68
N HIS A 236 16.35 2.41 -24.86
CA HIS A 236 16.12 1.43 -23.80
C HIS A 236 14.72 1.46 -23.13
N PHE A 237 13.71 2.14 -23.71
CA PHE A 237 12.37 2.20 -23.15
C PHE A 237 11.79 0.81 -22.90
N SER A 238 11.77 -0.06 -23.91
CA SER A 238 11.27 -1.44 -23.79
C SER A 238 12.01 -2.24 -22.70
N THR A 239 13.34 -2.11 -22.63
CA THR A 239 14.15 -2.78 -21.60
C THR A 239 13.80 -2.30 -20.20
N ASN A 240 13.63 -0.99 -20.01
CA ASN A 240 13.26 -0.41 -18.72
C ASN A 240 11.84 -0.81 -18.32
N CYS A 241 10.89 -0.75 -19.24
CA CYS A 241 9.53 -1.22 -19.00
C CYS A 241 9.51 -2.70 -18.59
N ARG A 242 10.23 -3.56 -19.31
CA ARG A 242 10.35 -4.97 -18.97
C ARG A 242 10.94 -5.17 -17.56
N GLN A 243 12.00 -4.45 -17.21
CA GLN A 243 12.62 -4.54 -15.88
C GLN A 243 11.68 -4.06 -14.77
N ILE A 244 10.93 -2.96 -14.99
CA ILE A 244 9.92 -2.46 -14.05
C ILE A 244 8.82 -3.51 -13.86
N LEU A 245 8.29 -4.07 -14.95
CA LEU A 245 7.21 -5.04 -14.90
C LEU A 245 7.65 -6.40 -14.33
N GLN A 246 8.89 -6.82 -14.51
CA GLN A 246 9.43 -8.05 -13.92
C GLN A 246 9.38 -8.05 -12.38
N VAL A 247 9.54 -6.89 -11.75
CA VAL A 247 9.37 -6.72 -10.29
C VAL A 247 7.94 -6.30 -9.97
N GLY A 248 7.37 -5.41 -10.76
CA GLY A 248 6.09 -4.76 -10.51
C GLY A 248 4.89 -5.70 -10.59
N LEU A 249 4.83 -6.60 -11.59
CA LEU A 249 3.69 -7.51 -11.73
C LEU A 249 3.60 -8.54 -10.58
N PRO A 250 4.69 -9.22 -10.18
CA PRO A 250 4.62 -10.08 -9.00
C PRO A 250 4.31 -9.31 -7.71
N ALA A 251 4.81 -8.07 -7.58
CA ALA A 251 4.48 -7.22 -6.44
C ALA A 251 3.00 -6.79 -6.44
N ALA A 252 2.42 -6.51 -7.61
CA ALA A 252 0.99 -6.25 -7.76
C ALA A 252 0.15 -7.46 -7.35
N ALA A 253 0.52 -8.65 -7.82
CA ALA A 253 -0.14 -9.91 -7.44
C ALA A 253 -0.06 -10.14 -5.92
N THR A 254 1.09 -9.88 -5.31
CA THR A 254 1.26 -9.94 -3.85
C THR A 254 0.31 -8.99 -3.10
N ASN A 255 0.13 -7.76 -3.60
CA ASN A 255 -0.78 -6.78 -3.00
C ASN A 255 -2.26 -7.18 -3.16
N LEU A 256 -2.63 -7.91 -4.22
CA LEU A 256 -3.99 -8.42 -4.43
C LEU A 256 -4.36 -9.56 -3.47
N ILE A 257 -3.39 -10.28 -2.94
CA ILE A 257 -3.66 -11.39 -1.99
C ILE A 257 -4.29 -10.85 -0.68
N GLN A 258 -3.97 -9.63 -0.27
CA GLN A 258 -4.48 -9.07 0.99
C GLN A 258 -6.02 -8.89 0.99
N PRO A 259 -6.66 -8.23 0.01
CA PRO A 259 -8.12 -8.15 -0.04
C PRO A 259 -8.79 -9.51 -0.25
N VAL A 260 -8.17 -10.42 -0.99
CA VAL A 260 -8.66 -11.80 -1.13
C VAL A 260 -8.64 -12.53 0.23
N SER A 261 -7.57 -12.35 1.01
CA SER A 261 -7.48 -12.91 2.37
C SER A 261 -8.60 -12.37 3.27
N LEU A 262 -8.87 -11.07 3.24
CA LEU A 262 -9.93 -10.47 4.04
C LEU A 262 -11.30 -11.02 3.65
N GLY A 263 -11.59 -11.14 2.35
CA GLY A 263 -12.83 -11.76 1.86
C GLY A 263 -12.98 -13.22 2.31
N LEU A 264 -11.90 -14.00 2.28
CA LEU A 264 -11.90 -15.38 2.75
C LEU A 264 -12.16 -15.50 4.25
N VAL A 265 -11.54 -14.63 5.06
CA VAL A 265 -11.82 -14.57 6.52
C VAL A 265 -13.28 -14.27 6.77
N THR A 266 -13.83 -13.25 6.10
CA THR A 266 -15.26 -12.88 6.23
C THR A 266 -16.16 -14.03 5.83
N TYR A 267 -15.88 -14.73 4.73
CA TYR A 267 -16.63 -15.90 4.30
C TYR A 267 -16.63 -17.02 5.34
N LEU A 268 -15.47 -17.32 5.93
CA LEU A 268 -15.36 -18.34 6.97
C LEU A 268 -16.12 -17.98 8.26
N LEU A 269 -16.21 -16.69 8.57
CA LEU A 269 -16.91 -16.19 9.74
C LEU A 269 -18.42 -16.06 9.53
N ALA A 270 -18.89 -15.91 8.27
CA ALA A 270 -20.32 -15.72 7.95
C ALA A 270 -21.22 -16.86 8.45
N GLY A 271 -20.67 -18.07 8.60
CA GLY A 271 -21.42 -19.21 9.14
C GLY A 271 -21.69 -19.17 10.65
N PHE A 272 -21.21 -18.14 11.38
CA PHE A 272 -21.40 -18.03 12.84
C PHE A 272 -22.40 -16.94 13.26
N GLY A 273 -22.99 -16.22 12.31
CA GLY A 273 -23.99 -15.18 12.57
C GLY A 273 -23.48 -13.76 12.28
N ASP A 274 -24.44 -12.82 12.27
CA ASP A 274 -24.18 -11.43 11.91
C ASP A 274 -23.35 -10.70 12.97
N GLU A 275 -23.50 -11.06 14.23
CA GLU A 275 -22.75 -10.50 15.36
C GLU A 275 -21.25 -10.78 15.21
N VAL A 276 -20.89 -11.98 14.70
CA VAL A 276 -19.48 -12.35 14.48
C VAL A 276 -18.88 -11.55 13.33
N ILE A 277 -19.63 -11.32 12.26
CA ILE A 277 -19.20 -10.48 11.14
C ILE A 277 -19.04 -9.03 11.60
N ALA A 278 -20.01 -8.51 12.36
CA ALA A 278 -19.98 -7.14 12.89
C ALA A 278 -18.77 -6.93 13.81
N GLY A 279 -18.54 -7.85 14.77
CA GLY A 279 -17.41 -7.81 15.69
C GLY A 279 -16.07 -7.88 14.97
N PHE A 280 -15.94 -8.78 13.99
CA PHE A 280 -14.75 -8.84 13.12
C PHE A 280 -14.56 -7.55 12.33
N GLY A 281 -15.63 -6.97 11.79
CA GLY A 281 -15.58 -5.71 11.02
C GLY A 281 -15.06 -4.55 11.87
N ILE A 282 -15.49 -4.40 13.11
CA ILE A 282 -14.99 -3.39 14.05
C ILE A 282 -13.52 -3.66 14.38
N ALA A 283 -13.19 -4.87 14.79
CA ALA A 283 -11.86 -5.24 15.22
C ALA A 283 -10.81 -5.12 14.11
N SER A 284 -11.14 -5.51 12.88
CA SER A 284 -10.24 -5.38 11.72
C SER A 284 -9.95 -3.93 11.32
N ARG A 285 -10.90 -3.01 11.58
CA ARG A 285 -10.66 -1.57 11.39
C ARG A 285 -9.67 -1.04 12.42
N ILE A 286 -9.82 -1.41 13.69
CA ILE A 286 -8.89 -1.05 14.76
C ILE A 286 -7.49 -1.64 14.44
N GLU A 287 -7.41 -2.91 14.07
CA GLU A 287 -6.17 -3.56 13.65
C GLU A 287 -5.49 -2.84 12.49
N SER A 288 -6.26 -2.38 11.49
CA SER A 288 -5.73 -1.66 10.33
C SER A 288 -5.01 -0.38 10.72
N VAL A 289 -5.54 0.37 11.70
CA VAL A 289 -4.89 1.59 12.22
C VAL A 289 -3.57 1.24 12.90
N VAL A 290 -3.57 0.21 13.74
CA VAL A 290 -2.36 -0.28 14.41
C VAL A 290 -1.33 -0.81 13.41
N GLY A 291 -1.80 -1.50 12.38
CA GLY A 291 -0.98 -2.05 11.29
C GLY A 291 -0.28 -1.00 10.43
N MET A 292 -0.78 0.25 10.37
CA MET A 292 -0.16 1.33 9.58
C MET A 292 1.29 1.59 9.96
N VAL A 293 1.66 1.44 11.23
CA VAL A 293 3.04 1.63 11.70
C VAL A 293 3.96 0.58 11.10
N VAL A 294 3.53 -0.67 11.11
CA VAL A 294 4.27 -1.78 10.50
C VAL A 294 4.45 -1.58 8.99
N ILE A 295 3.39 -1.14 8.31
CA ILE A 295 3.45 -0.81 6.87
C ILE A 295 4.42 0.36 6.65
N GLY A 296 4.35 1.41 7.47
CA GLY A 296 5.27 2.54 7.42
C GLY A 296 6.75 2.12 7.53
N ILE A 297 7.08 1.28 8.51
CA ILE A 297 8.43 0.71 8.68
C ILE A 297 8.84 -0.09 7.44
N SER A 298 7.97 -0.96 6.95
CA SER A 298 8.25 -1.85 5.82
C SER A 298 8.51 -1.08 4.52
N THR A 299 7.84 0.06 4.29
CA THR A 299 8.06 0.88 3.08
C THR A 299 9.44 1.54 3.03
N SER A 300 10.16 1.65 4.14
CA SER A 300 11.54 2.15 4.19
C SER A 300 12.56 1.15 3.61
N VAL A 301 12.20 -0.13 3.52
CA VAL A 301 13.12 -1.20 3.13
C VAL A 301 13.60 -1.06 1.68
N VAL A 302 12.70 -0.78 0.73
CA VAL A 302 13.07 -0.68 -0.70
C VAL A 302 14.16 0.37 -0.93
N PRO A 303 14.02 1.63 -0.49
CA PRO A 303 15.07 2.63 -0.68
C PRO A 303 16.35 2.30 0.09
N LEU A 304 16.27 1.86 1.34
CA LEU A 304 17.44 1.54 2.16
C LEU A 304 18.21 0.33 1.63
N VAL A 305 17.52 -0.79 1.45
CA VAL A 305 18.15 -2.02 0.97
C VAL A 305 18.62 -1.87 -0.48
N GLY A 306 17.81 -1.27 -1.34
CA GLY A 306 18.14 -1.09 -2.76
C GLY A 306 19.40 -0.26 -2.98
N GLN A 307 19.54 0.90 -2.30
CA GLN A 307 20.73 1.75 -2.40
C GLN A 307 21.98 1.08 -1.81
N ASN A 308 21.87 0.50 -0.61
CA ASN A 308 23.02 -0.15 0.03
C ASN A 308 23.45 -1.43 -0.70
N TRP A 309 22.52 -2.21 -1.24
CA TRP A 309 22.83 -3.41 -2.00
C TRP A 309 23.62 -3.10 -3.27
N SER A 310 23.16 -2.15 -4.07
CA SER A 310 23.84 -1.77 -5.32
C SER A 310 25.15 -1.01 -5.08
N ALA A 311 25.33 -0.39 -3.92
CA ALA A 311 26.61 0.17 -3.47
C ALA A 311 27.58 -0.88 -2.92
N GLY A 312 27.19 -2.16 -2.84
CA GLY A 312 28.04 -3.23 -2.27
C GLY A 312 28.13 -3.24 -0.73
N LEU A 313 27.29 -2.46 -0.04
CA LEU A 313 27.33 -2.27 1.42
C LEU A 313 26.46 -3.32 2.13
N VAL A 314 26.83 -4.61 2.03
CA VAL A 314 26.03 -5.75 2.52
C VAL A 314 25.78 -5.68 4.03
N ASP A 315 26.74 -5.22 4.82
CA ASP A 315 26.56 -5.07 6.26
C ASP A 315 25.48 -4.05 6.59
N ARG A 316 25.40 -2.96 5.82
CA ARG A 316 24.33 -1.97 5.97
C ARG A 316 22.96 -2.50 5.53
N VAL A 317 22.91 -3.38 4.51
CA VAL A 317 21.69 -4.10 4.14
C VAL A 317 21.18 -4.93 5.30
N ASN A 318 22.04 -5.78 5.89
CA ASN A 318 21.68 -6.63 7.02
C ASN A 318 21.28 -5.82 8.26
N HIS A 319 21.97 -4.71 8.53
CA HIS A 319 21.66 -3.81 9.63
C HIS A 319 20.31 -3.12 9.43
N SER A 320 20.00 -2.66 8.19
CA SER A 320 18.73 -2.05 7.85
C SER A 320 17.55 -3.01 8.06
N LEU A 321 17.69 -4.25 7.60
CA LEU A 321 16.67 -5.29 7.80
C LEU A 321 16.48 -5.60 9.28
N ARG A 322 17.59 -5.73 10.04
CA ARG A 322 17.54 -5.98 11.48
C ARG A 322 16.80 -4.89 12.25
N ILE A 323 17.07 -3.61 11.95
CA ILE A 323 16.36 -2.47 12.58
C ILE A 323 14.87 -2.51 12.24
N CYS A 324 14.52 -2.76 10.96
CA CYS A 324 13.11 -2.86 10.56
C CYS A 324 12.40 -4.04 11.25
N TYR A 325 13.04 -5.20 11.37
CA TYR A 325 12.48 -6.35 12.10
C TYR A 325 12.27 -6.04 13.58
N ILE A 326 13.28 -5.47 14.24
CA ILE A 326 13.16 -5.07 15.65
C ILE A 326 12.04 -4.04 15.81
N GLY A 327 11.96 -3.04 14.93
CA GLY A 327 10.89 -2.03 14.95
C GLY A 327 9.50 -2.66 14.81
N CYS A 328 9.32 -3.62 13.89
CA CYS A 328 8.05 -4.31 13.72
C CYS A 328 7.68 -5.17 14.95
N ILE A 329 8.63 -5.91 15.51
CA ILE A 329 8.39 -6.75 16.70
C ILE A 329 8.11 -5.88 17.93
N SER A 330 8.90 -4.84 18.17
CA SER A 330 8.68 -3.92 19.28
C SER A 330 7.32 -3.24 19.20
N TRP A 331 6.95 -2.76 18.00
CA TRP A 331 5.62 -2.18 17.79
C TRP A 331 4.51 -3.21 17.96
N GLY A 332 4.68 -4.43 17.40
CA GLY A 332 3.70 -5.51 17.55
C GLY A 332 3.48 -5.88 19.01
N ALA A 333 4.55 -5.97 19.82
CA ALA A 333 4.46 -6.21 21.26
C ALA A 333 3.73 -5.05 21.98
N THR A 334 4.06 -3.80 21.65
CA THR A 334 3.38 -2.63 22.20
C THR A 334 1.89 -2.63 21.85
N ALA A 335 1.58 -2.90 20.58
CA ALA A 335 0.20 -2.98 20.09
C ALA A 335 -0.59 -4.11 20.78
N ALA A 336 0.03 -5.27 20.97
CA ALA A 336 -0.58 -6.39 21.69
C ALA A 336 -0.92 -6.00 23.13
N VAL A 337 -0.01 -5.32 23.84
CA VAL A 337 -0.25 -4.84 25.21
C VAL A 337 -1.38 -3.79 25.24
N ILE A 338 -1.35 -2.81 24.31
CA ILE A 338 -2.40 -1.78 24.25
C ILE A 338 -3.77 -2.42 23.97
N MET A 339 -3.83 -3.39 23.04
CA MET A 339 -5.10 -4.05 22.71
C MET A 339 -5.54 -4.99 23.83
N TRP A 340 -4.63 -5.65 24.53
CA TRP A 340 -4.98 -6.53 25.64
C TRP A 340 -5.70 -5.81 26.77
N PHE A 341 -5.27 -4.59 27.14
CA PHE A 341 -5.86 -3.80 28.20
C PHE A 341 -6.91 -2.80 27.73
N GLY A 342 -6.88 -2.41 26.46
CA GLY A 342 -7.72 -1.36 25.90
C GLY A 342 -8.85 -1.85 25.00
N ALA A 343 -8.95 -3.15 24.69
CA ALA A 343 -9.91 -3.66 23.70
C ALA A 343 -11.34 -3.28 24.03
N ASP A 344 -11.77 -3.47 25.26
CA ASP A 344 -13.13 -3.12 25.72
C ASP A 344 -13.42 -1.63 25.53
N PHE A 345 -12.48 -0.76 25.88
CA PHE A 345 -12.61 0.69 25.73
C PHE A 345 -12.75 1.09 24.25
N PHE A 346 -11.91 0.54 23.37
CA PHE A 346 -11.95 0.88 21.94
C PHE A 346 -13.22 0.36 21.27
N VAL A 347 -13.68 -0.83 21.64
CA VAL A 347 -14.88 -1.45 21.05
C VAL A 347 -16.14 -0.79 21.56
N SER A 348 -16.27 -0.52 22.87
CA SER A 348 -17.44 0.12 23.47
C SER A 348 -17.69 1.53 22.92
N GLY A 349 -16.62 2.24 22.50
CA GLY A 349 -16.76 3.52 21.82
C GLY A 349 -17.37 3.45 20.40
N ILE A 350 -17.55 2.23 19.85
CA ILE A 350 -18.08 2.02 18.49
C ILE A 350 -19.43 1.28 18.54
N ASN A 351 -19.57 0.28 19.42
CA ASN A 351 -20.78 -0.55 19.51
C ASN A 351 -20.96 -1.04 20.95
N GLU A 352 -22.21 -1.01 21.43
CA GLU A 352 -22.60 -1.41 22.80
C GLU A 352 -23.22 -2.82 22.85
N ASP A 353 -23.45 -3.49 21.73
CA ASP A 353 -23.98 -4.85 21.69
C ASP A 353 -22.99 -5.84 22.31
N ALA A 354 -23.37 -6.54 23.34
CA ALA A 354 -22.51 -7.43 24.10
C ALA A 354 -22.00 -8.62 23.30
N ALA A 355 -22.77 -9.14 22.33
CA ALA A 355 -22.36 -10.23 21.49
C ALA A 355 -21.28 -9.76 20.46
N VAL A 356 -21.50 -8.61 19.85
CA VAL A 356 -20.53 -7.95 18.93
C VAL A 356 -19.25 -7.60 19.68
N MET A 357 -19.35 -7.02 20.87
CA MET A 357 -18.20 -6.67 21.71
C MET A 357 -17.36 -7.91 22.06
N THR A 358 -17.99 -9.00 22.47
CA THR A 358 -17.31 -10.26 22.83
C THR A 358 -16.42 -10.75 21.67
N VAL A 359 -16.93 -10.74 20.46
CA VAL A 359 -16.20 -11.17 19.27
C VAL A 359 -15.05 -10.20 18.94
N ALA A 360 -15.31 -8.89 18.97
CA ALA A 360 -14.32 -7.88 18.66
C ALA A 360 -13.16 -7.89 19.67
N VAL A 361 -13.46 -7.99 20.97
CA VAL A 361 -12.46 -8.09 22.04
C VAL A 361 -11.64 -9.37 21.90
N ALA A 362 -12.27 -10.53 21.62
CA ALA A 362 -11.56 -11.78 21.39
C ALA A 362 -10.56 -11.67 20.21
N PHE A 363 -10.97 -11.02 19.12
CA PHE A 363 -10.06 -10.76 17.99
C PHE A 363 -8.88 -9.88 18.40
N LEU A 364 -9.16 -8.77 19.12
CA LEU A 364 -8.13 -7.81 19.55
C LEU A 364 -7.18 -8.37 20.62
N HIS A 365 -7.55 -9.40 21.34
CA HIS A 365 -6.64 -10.13 22.21
C HIS A 365 -5.74 -11.12 21.48
N ILE A 366 -6.20 -11.71 20.36
CA ILE A 366 -5.49 -12.80 19.67
C ILE A 366 -4.61 -12.27 18.53
N VAL A 367 -5.20 -11.56 17.57
CA VAL A 367 -4.54 -11.22 16.33
C VAL A 367 -3.39 -10.22 16.51
N PRO A 368 -3.49 -9.19 17.36
CA PRO A 368 -2.41 -8.25 17.60
C PRO A 368 -1.11 -8.88 18.12
N LEU A 369 -1.16 -10.03 18.79
CA LEU A 369 0.04 -10.79 19.19
C LEU A 369 0.94 -11.14 18.01
N SER A 370 0.37 -11.21 16.81
CA SER A 370 1.08 -11.59 15.58
C SER A 370 1.45 -10.43 14.67
N ILE A 371 1.04 -9.18 14.96
CA ILE A 371 1.28 -8.01 14.11
C ILE A 371 2.78 -7.80 13.84
N GLY A 372 3.62 -8.02 14.84
CA GLY A 372 5.08 -7.92 14.67
C GLY A 372 5.63 -8.91 13.64
N PHE A 373 5.13 -10.14 13.64
CA PHE A 373 5.51 -11.18 12.68
C PHE A 373 4.93 -10.92 11.26
N MET A 374 3.71 -10.40 11.18
CA MET A 374 3.17 -9.88 9.91
C MET A 374 4.09 -8.79 9.35
N GLY A 375 4.61 -7.91 10.22
CA GLY A 375 5.60 -6.91 9.86
C GLY A 375 6.91 -7.50 9.35
N MET A 376 7.42 -8.54 10.00
CA MET A 376 8.62 -9.25 9.51
C MET A 376 8.42 -9.81 8.11
N MET A 377 7.26 -10.41 7.82
CA MET A 377 6.94 -10.91 6.49
C MET A 377 6.88 -9.76 5.47
N THR A 378 6.27 -8.62 5.84
CA THR A 378 6.16 -7.45 4.97
C THR A 378 7.53 -6.83 4.69
N VAL A 379 8.39 -6.69 5.70
CA VAL A 379 9.79 -6.25 5.56
C VAL A 379 10.56 -7.19 4.61
N ALA A 380 10.44 -8.50 4.80
CA ALA A 380 11.09 -9.47 3.91
C ALA A 380 10.59 -9.38 2.47
N THR A 381 9.27 -9.21 2.27
CA THR A 381 8.66 -9.00 0.94
C THR A 381 9.25 -7.78 0.23
N HIS A 382 9.38 -6.64 0.93
CA HIS A 382 10.03 -5.45 0.39
C HIS A 382 11.54 -5.67 0.17
N GLY A 383 12.20 -6.46 1.02
CA GLY A 383 13.59 -6.86 0.84
C GLY A 383 13.82 -7.69 -0.43
N PHE A 384 12.99 -8.71 -0.68
CA PHE A 384 13.04 -9.47 -1.94
C PHE A 384 12.84 -8.56 -3.17
N ASN A 385 11.88 -7.63 -3.10
CA ASN A 385 11.65 -6.67 -4.17
C ASN A 385 12.88 -5.77 -4.38
N ALA A 386 13.49 -5.24 -3.31
CA ALA A 386 14.68 -4.39 -3.36
C ALA A 386 15.89 -5.10 -4.01
N LEU A 387 15.98 -6.43 -3.84
CA LEU A 387 17.00 -7.28 -4.47
C LEU A 387 16.62 -7.72 -5.91
N ARG A 388 15.52 -7.21 -6.48
CA ARG A 388 14.97 -7.61 -7.79
C ARG A 388 14.63 -9.12 -7.87
N ARG A 389 14.20 -9.69 -6.76
CA ARG A 389 13.77 -11.10 -6.63
C ARG A 389 12.34 -11.17 -6.07
N PRO A 390 11.32 -10.71 -6.82
CA PRO A 390 9.95 -10.60 -6.30
C PRO A 390 9.22 -11.95 -6.16
N ILE A 391 9.65 -12.98 -6.88
CA ILE A 391 8.97 -14.28 -6.91
C ILE A 391 8.89 -14.95 -5.52
N PRO A 392 9.95 -14.98 -4.68
CA PRO A 392 9.83 -15.46 -3.31
C PRO A 392 8.78 -14.73 -2.48
N ALA A 393 8.64 -13.41 -2.64
CA ALA A 393 7.62 -12.62 -1.95
C ALA A 393 6.19 -13.06 -2.34
N LEU A 394 5.95 -13.30 -3.62
CA LEU A 394 4.68 -13.80 -4.13
C LEU A 394 4.36 -15.20 -3.57
N TRP A 395 5.32 -16.12 -3.63
CA TRP A 395 5.15 -17.48 -3.09
C TRP A 395 4.89 -17.49 -1.59
N LEU A 396 5.57 -16.65 -0.81
CA LEU A 396 5.32 -16.51 0.63
C LEU A 396 3.89 -16.02 0.90
N SER A 397 3.39 -15.08 0.11
CA SER A 397 2.02 -14.56 0.29
C SER A 397 0.97 -15.61 -0.08
N ILE A 398 1.18 -16.38 -1.16
CA ILE A 398 0.31 -17.51 -1.53
C ILE A 398 0.38 -18.60 -0.46
N ALA A 399 1.58 -18.98 -0.01
CA ALA A 399 1.77 -20.00 1.02
C ALA A 399 1.10 -19.59 2.34
N ARG A 400 1.19 -18.31 2.72
CA ARG A 400 0.50 -17.80 3.91
C ARG A 400 -1.01 -18.06 3.82
N LEU A 401 -1.62 -17.70 2.68
CA LEU A 401 -3.07 -17.79 2.52
C LEU A 401 -3.52 -19.25 2.34
N VAL A 402 -2.88 -19.98 1.42
CA VAL A 402 -3.39 -21.27 0.94
C VAL A 402 -2.82 -22.44 1.75
N LEU A 403 -1.52 -22.42 2.06
CA LEU A 403 -0.87 -23.57 2.69
C LEU A 403 -0.92 -23.54 4.22
N VAL A 404 -0.97 -22.35 4.82
CA VAL A 404 -0.93 -22.23 6.28
C VAL A 404 -2.26 -21.73 6.84
N TYR A 405 -2.73 -20.55 6.38
CA TYR A 405 -3.94 -19.96 6.95
C TYR A 405 -5.19 -20.83 6.69
N LEU A 406 -5.47 -21.18 5.43
CA LEU A 406 -6.71 -21.87 5.07
C LEU A 406 -6.86 -23.23 5.77
N PRO A 407 -5.87 -24.13 5.80
CA PRO A 407 -5.98 -25.38 6.55
C PRO A 407 -6.17 -25.17 8.05
N LEU A 408 -5.39 -24.26 8.65
CA LEU A 408 -5.51 -23.95 10.08
C LEU A 408 -6.86 -23.30 10.42
N ALA A 409 -7.38 -22.45 9.54
CA ALA A 409 -8.68 -21.81 9.73
C ALA A 409 -9.83 -22.81 9.64
N LEU A 410 -9.77 -23.77 8.72
CA LEU A 410 -10.79 -24.83 8.61
C LEU A 410 -10.76 -25.77 9.82
N ILE A 411 -9.58 -26.21 10.25
CA ILE A 411 -9.41 -27.03 11.45
C ILE A 411 -9.84 -26.25 12.70
N GLY A 412 -9.35 -25.01 12.85
CA GLY A 412 -9.67 -24.13 13.97
C GLY A 412 -11.16 -23.82 14.06
N ARG A 413 -11.81 -23.55 12.91
CA ARG A 413 -13.25 -23.37 12.80
C ARG A 413 -14.03 -24.59 13.32
N ALA A 414 -13.60 -25.78 13.00
CA ALA A 414 -14.27 -27.02 13.40
C ALA A 414 -14.09 -27.32 14.90
N LEU A 415 -12.93 -26.97 15.49
CA LEU A 415 -12.60 -27.30 16.89
C LEU A 415 -12.97 -26.18 17.87
N PHE A 416 -12.80 -24.92 17.48
CA PHE A 416 -12.88 -23.74 18.37
C PHE A 416 -13.81 -22.65 17.86
N GLY A 417 -14.61 -22.91 16.82
CA GLY A 417 -15.50 -21.91 16.22
C GLY A 417 -14.74 -20.74 15.60
N TYR A 418 -15.31 -19.52 15.70
CA TYR A 418 -14.69 -18.31 15.15
C TYR A 418 -13.36 -17.94 15.81
N ILE A 419 -13.16 -18.29 17.08
CA ILE A 419 -11.89 -18.08 17.80
C ILE A 419 -10.75 -18.85 17.12
N GLY A 420 -11.02 -20.06 16.61
CA GLY A 420 -10.06 -20.85 15.86
C GLY A 420 -9.60 -20.18 14.55
N VAL A 421 -10.48 -19.43 13.89
CA VAL A 421 -10.15 -18.64 12.70
C VAL A 421 -9.19 -17.49 13.04
N PHE A 422 -9.39 -16.84 14.21
CA PHE A 422 -8.47 -15.77 14.69
C PHE A 422 -7.09 -16.32 15.03
N TRP A 423 -7.02 -17.46 15.72
CA TRP A 423 -5.75 -18.13 15.98
C TRP A 423 -5.04 -18.59 14.71
N ALA A 424 -5.79 -19.06 13.70
CA ALA A 424 -5.20 -19.39 12.41
C ALA A 424 -4.50 -18.20 11.76
N THR A 425 -5.08 -17.00 11.86
CA THR A 425 -4.43 -15.75 11.39
C THR A 425 -3.14 -15.48 12.16
N ALA A 426 -3.17 -15.58 13.49
CA ALA A 426 -2.00 -15.31 14.33
C ALA A 426 -0.86 -16.30 14.05
N ILE A 427 -1.17 -17.60 13.96
CA ILE A 427 -0.18 -18.65 13.67
C ILE A 427 0.40 -18.48 12.26
N ALA A 428 -0.44 -18.20 11.26
CA ALA A 428 0.03 -17.98 9.89
C ALA A 428 1.01 -16.80 9.81
N ASN A 429 0.72 -15.69 10.48
CA ASN A 429 1.62 -14.54 10.56
C ASN A 429 2.95 -14.90 11.24
N LEU A 430 2.91 -15.60 12.37
CA LEU A 430 4.10 -16.03 13.12
C LEU A 430 5.00 -16.93 12.26
N VAL A 431 4.42 -18.01 11.69
CA VAL A 431 5.18 -19.00 10.91
C VAL A 431 5.81 -18.33 9.69
N LEU A 432 5.02 -17.59 8.90
CA LEU A 432 5.52 -16.97 7.67
C LEU A 432 6.40 -15.75 7.94
N GLY A 433 6.21 -15.05 9.06
CA GLY A 433 7.12 -13.99 9.50
C GLY A 433 8.54 -14.52 9.71
N ILE A 434 8.68 -15.63 10.46
CA ILE A 434 9.97 -16.26 10.72
C ILE A 434 10.58 -16.84 9.43
N ILE A 435 9.80 -17.61 8.67
CA ILE A 435 10.26 -18.25 7.42
C ILE A 435 10.74 -17.19 6.42
N SER A 436 10.01 -16.11 6.25
CA SER A 436 10.35 -15.06 5.28
C SER A 436 11.64 -14.35 5.63
N ALA A 437 11.86 -14.03 6.91
CA ALA A 437 13.09 -13.41 7.38
C ALA A 437 14.30 -14.34 7.21
N ALA A 438 14.15 -15.63 7.55
CA ALA A 438 15.18 -16.64 7.37
C ALA A 438 15.52 -16.85 5.88
N TRP A 439 14.51 -16.90 5.02
CA TRP A 439 14.72 -17.06 3.57
C TRP A 439 15.43 -15.86 2.97
N LEU A 440 15.01 -14.63 3.30
CA LEU A 440 15.69 -13.43 2.82
C LEU A 440 17.16 -13.39 3.26
N LYS A 441 17.44 -13.72 4.54
CA LYS A 441 18.81 -13.79 5.04
C LYS A 441 19.66 -14.81 4.25
N ARG A 442 19.14 -16.00 4.01
CA ARG A 442 19.82 -17.02 3.18
C ARG A 442 20.07 -16.52 1.77
N LEU A 443 19.09 -15.89 1.14
CA LEU A 443 19.24 -15.33 -0.21
C LEU A 443 20.37 -14.30 -0.28
N ILE A 444 20.43 -13.37 0.68
CA ILE A 444 21.50 -12.35 0.76
C ILE A 444 22.87 -13.04 0.86
N THR A 445 23.01 -14.02 1.75
CA THR A 445 24.26 -14.76 1.93
C THR A 445 24.69 -15.48 0.65
N THR A 446 23.77 -16.15 -0.05
CA THR A 446 24.04 -16.84 -1.31
C THR A 446 24.48 -15.87 -2.41
N LEU A 447 23.78 -14.75 -2.56
CA LEU A 447 24.11 -13.74 -3.57
C LEU A 447 25.47 -13.08 -3.31
N THR A 448 25.81 -12.84 -2.04
CA THR A 448 27.13 -12.27 -1.65
C THR A 448 28.26 -13.25 -1.93
N GLY A 449 28.09 -14.53 -1.60
CA GLY A 449 29.06 -15.59 -1.90
C GLY A 449 29.34 -15.75 -3.39
N SER A 450 28.28 -15.71 -4.21
CA SER A 450 28.40 -15.75 -5.68
C SER A 450 29.15 -14.56 -6.26
N GLN A 451 28.97 -13.35 -5.72
CA GLN A 451 29.71 -12.16 -6.15
C GLN A 451 31.19 -12.20 -5.78
N ALA A 452 31.54 -12.82 -4.67
CA ALA A 452 32.93 -13.01 -4.25
C ALA A 452 33.67 -13.99 -5.18
N SER A 453 33.00 -15.08 -5.59
CA SER A 453 33.62 -16.10 -6.46
C SER A 453 33.81 -15.67 -7.92
N THR A 454 33.12 -14.62 -8.39
CA THR A 454 33.27 -14.06 -9.76
C THR A 454 34.31 -12.96 -9.84
N LYS A 455 34.83 -12.47 -8.71
CA LYS A 455 35.88 -11.43 -8.64
C LYS A 455 37.27 -11.98 -8.31
N GLY A 456 37.40 -13.23 -7.96
CA GLY A 456 38.66 -13.97 -7.77
C GLY A 456 38.94 -14.86 -8.99
#